data_d57a6a7c410bd3e28b31adb46b5e0e9a
#
_entry.id   d57a6a7c410bd3e28b31adb46b5e0e9a
#
_cell.length_a   1.000
_cell.length_b   1.000
_cell.length_c   1.000
_cell.angle_alpha   90.00
_cell.angle_beta   90.00
_cell.angle_gamma   90.00
#
_symmetry.space_group_name_H-M   'P 1'
#
loop_
_entity.id
_entity.type
_entity.pdbx_description
1 polymer ?
#
loop_
_entity_poly.entity_id
_entity_poly.type
_entity_poly.pdbx_seq_one_letter_code
_entity_poly.pdbx_strand_id
1 'polypeptide(L)'
;FFQAEDGIRDLVRSRGLGDVYKRQYVYAASNPIKWRLQTYSGAPLGAHVVLPQIEAFNKAAYGEMEIELYYADQLVPTDELFRAMQAGTIDAVQSDDATMGSPVDISVFGGYFPFATRYSLDVPAMFRYYGLDKIWAEAYGEVDNVTWLSTSAWDPCHLFTVNKKIEKLEDMKGLRVFGVPTAGRFLAQYGLIPVIVPWDDVEVAMQTGELDGVCWCGFTEAYEVGWADICNYALTNSVTGAWFGSYFANSESWNKLSPKLQELFKMSIDQSHYYRQVWYWGGEADLRVNGKKMELSSLPADEWAGVVKDAEKFWDDVAASSPRSGKVVEAFKLYASFLEERHRAYHYQKYLKFYL
;
A
#
# COMPACT_ATOMS: atom_id res chain seq x y z
N PHE A 1 31.32 50.08 -16.65
CA PHE A 1 32.16 49.74 -17.79
C PHE A 1 33.32 48.86 -17.32
N PHE A 2 33.18 47.56 -17.35
CA PHE A 2 34.27 46.60 -17.43
C PHE A 2 33.90 45.57 -18.46
N GLN A 3 34.74 45.40 -19.46
CA GLN A 3 34.59 44.51 -20.60
C GLN A 3 34.81 43.05 -20.16
N ALA A 4 33.86 42.21 -20.54
CA ALA A 4 33.94 40.77 -20.45
C ALA A 4 34.59 40.25 -21.76
N GLU A 5 35.90 40.10 -21.81
CA GLU A 5 36.57 39.46 -22.95
C GLU A 5 37.60 38.36 -22.62
N ASP A 6 37.89 38.07 -21.36
CA ASP A 6 38.88 37.05 -21.00
C ASP A 6 38.33 35.69 -20.55
N GLY A 7 37.01 35.47 -20.61
CA GLY A 7 36.37 34.21 -20.16
C GLY A 7 36.24 33.09 -21.20
N ILE A 8 36.62 33.29 -22.48
CA ILE A 8 36.27 32.32 -23.55
C ILE A 8 37.43 31.43 -23.99
N ARG A 9 38.66 31.62 -23.49
CA ARG A 9 39.83 30.82 -23.95
C ARG A 9 40.05 29.49 -23.22
N ASP A 10 39.42 29.21 -22.10
CA ASP A 10 39.60 27.94 -21.37
C ASP A 10 38.54 26.84 -21.68
N LEU A 11 37.56 27.13 -22.54
CA LEU A 11 36.53 26.17 -22.94
C LEU A 11 36.98 25.12 -23.98
N VAL A 12 38.20 25.23 -24.50
CA VAL A 12 38.73 24.33 -25.54
C VAL A 12 39.36 23.06 -24.93
N ARG A 13 39.65 23.04 -23.64
CA ARG A 13 40.20 21.83 -22.95
C ARG A 13 39.17 20.87 -22.36
N SER A 14 37.89 21.20 -22.36
CA SER A 14 36.86 20.31 -21.85
C SER A 14 36.22 19.37 -22.90
N ARG A 15 36.72 19.36 -24.14
CA ARG A 15 36.20 18.48 -25.21
C ARG A 15 36.33 16.98 -24.93
N GLY A 16 37.21 16.57 -24.00
CA GLY A 16 37.36 15.16 -23.61
C GLY A 16 36.27 14.64 -22.63
N LEU A 17 35.74 15.50 -21.75
CA LEU A 17 34.73 15.09 -20.77
C LEU A 17 33.33 15.07 -21.37
N GLY A 18 33.02 15.98 -22.28
CA GLY A 18 31.70 15.98 -22.98
C GLY A 18 31.51 14.77 -23.87
N ASP A 19 32.56 14.22 -24.46
CA ASP A 19 32.47 12.99 -25.28
C ASP A 19 32.40 11.71 -24.43
N VAL A 20 32.99 11.73 -23.22
CA VAL A 20 32.85 10.62 -22.27
C VAL A 20 31.40 10.56 -21.74
N TYR A 21 30.79 11.69 -21.42
CA TYR A 21 29.38 11.73 -21.02
C TYR A 21 28.42 11.42 -22.17
N LYS A 22 28.70 11.89 -23.38
CA LYS A 22 27.91 11.53 -24.58
C LYS A 22 28.02 10.05 -24.94
N ARG A 23 29.17 9.40 -24.69
CA ARG A 23 29.29 7.95 -24.90
C ARG A 23 28.53 7.10 -23.86
N GLN A 24 28.27 7.62 -22.66
CA GLN A 24 27.43 6.94 -21.67
C GLN A 24 25.94 6.97 -22.03
N TYR A 25 25.50 7.90 -22.87
CA TYR A 25 24.08 8.00 -23.31
C TYR A 25 23.74 7.13 -24.54
N VAL A 26 24.67 6.38 -25.10
CA VAL A 26 24.46 5.65 -26.38
C VAL A 26 24.27 4.15 -26.19
N TYR A 27 24.18 3.66 -24.96
CA TYR A 27 23.74 2.27 -24.70
C TYR A 27 22.30 2.23 -24.17
N ALA A 28 21.36 2.83 -24.89
CA ALA A 28 19.99 2.33 -24.85
C ALA A 28 20.03 0.96 -25.55
N ALA A 29 19.66 -0.10 -24.85
CA ALA A 29 19.53 -1.39 -25.47
C ALA A 29 18.64 -1.24 -26.71
N SER A 30 19.06 -1.78 -27.86
CA SER A 30 18.31 -1.65 -29.10
C SER A 30 16.94 -2.34 -29.03
N ASN A 31 16.64 -3.04 -27.94
CA ASN A 31 15.38 -3.73 -27.68
C ASN A 31 15.20 -3.88 -26.14
N PRO A 32 14.55 -2.94 -25.44
CA PRO A 32 14.35 -3.03 -24.00
C PRO A 32 13.49 -4.25 -23.62
N ILE A 33 13.78 -4.85 -22.48
CA ILE A 33 12.87 -5.81 -21.85
C ILE A 33 11.59 -5.07 -21.50
N LYS A 34 10.43 -5.55 -21.97
CA LYS A 34 9.14 -4.95 -21.69
C LYS A 34 8.37 -5.81 -20.72
N TRP A 35 7.89 -5.20 -19.64
CA TRP A 35 7.01 -5.83 -18.66
C TRP A 35 5.66 -5.14 -18.60
N ARG A 36 4.62 -5.95 -18.41
CA ARG A 36 3.29 -5.49 -18.01
C ARG A 36 3.13 -5.71 -16.52
N LEU A 37 2.94 -4.63 -15.78
CA LEU A 37 2.63 -4.65 -14.35
C LEU A 37 1.21 -4.14 -14.17
N GLN A 38 0.33 -4.94 -13.57
CA GLN A 38 -0.98 -4.47 -13.17
C GLN A 38 -1.05 -4.29 -11.66
N THR A 39 -1.60 -3.14 -11.23
CA THR A 39 -1.94 -2.86 -9.84
C THR A 39 -3.42 -3.15 -9.58
N TYR A 40 -3.77 -3.43 -8.33
CA TYR A 40 -5.15 -3.58 -7.90
C TYR A 40 -5.88 -2.24 -7.76
N SER A 41 -5.17 -1.13 -7.74
CA SER A 41 -5.75 0.20 -7.56
C SER A 41 -6.24 0.80 -8.88
N GLY A 42 -7.39 1.49 -8.82
CA GLY A 42 -7.89 2.30 -9.92
C GLY A 42 -6.96 3.44 -10.30
N ALA A 43 -7.16 4.03 -11.49
CA ALA A 43 -6.28 5.06 -12.03
C ALA A 43 -6.10 6.29 -11.11
N PRO A 44 -7.14 6.84 -10.45
CA PRO A 44 -6.98 8.00 -9.58
C PRO A 44 -5.97 7.74 -8.45
N LEU A 45 -6.04 6.59 -7.78
CA LEU A 45 -5.09 6.21 -6.74
C LEU A 45 -3.75 5.78 -7.29
N GLY A 46 -3.74 4.90 -8.27
CA GLY A 46 -2.52 4.32 -8.84
C GLY A 46 -1.57 5.36 -9.43
N ALA A 47 -2.09 6.48 -9.94
CA ALA A 47 -1.30 7.62 -10.42
C ALA A 47 -0.46 8.27 -9.30
N HIS A 48 -0.90 8.20 -8.06
CA HIS A 48 -0.17 8.75 -6.91
C HIS A 48 0.72 7.73 -6.21
N VAL A 49 0.35 6.47 -6.17
CA VAL A 49 1.01 5.49 -5.29
C VAL A 49 1.85 4.45 -6.02
N VAL A 50 1.62 4.23 -7.32
CA VAL A 50 2.37 3.25 -8.12
C VAL A 50 3.12 3.90 -9.27
N LEU A 51 2.47 4.76 -10.05
CA LEU A 51 3.06 5.38 -11.24
C LEU A 51 4.41 6.07 -10.97
N PRO A 52 4.58 6.89 -9.92
CA PRO A 52 5.87 7.55 -9.67
C PRO A 52 7.03 6.59 -9.44
N GLN A 53 6.76 5.42 -8.83
CA GLN A 53 7.75 4.37 -8.63
C GLN A 53 8.15 3.73 -9.97
N ILE A 54 7.16 3.43 -10.84
CA ILE A 54 7.42 2.86 -12.16
C ILE A 54 8.17 3.83 -13.06
N GLU A 55 7.80 5.12 -13.07
CA GLU A 55 8.52 6.16 -13.82
C GLU A 55 9.95 6.32 -13.34
N ALA A 56 10.19 6.31 -12.02
CA ALA A 56 11.54 6.38 -11.45
C ALA A 56 12.38 5.16 -11.86
N PHE A 57 11.80 3.96 -11.81
CA PHE A 57 12.46 2.75 -12.28
C PHE A 57 12.79 2.82 -13.77
N ASN A 58 11.80 3.12 -14.62
CA ASN A 58 11.99 3.20 -16.08
C ASN A 58 13.09 4.21 -16.45
N LYS A 59 13.10 5.36 -15.78
CA LYS A 59 14.16 6.37 -15.96
C LYS A 59 15.53 5.83 -15.55
N ALA A 60 15.64 5.13 -14.42
CA ALA A 60 16.90 4.60 -13.92
C ALA A 60 17.38 3.37 -14.69
N ALA A 61 16.50 2.62 -15.33
CA ALA A 61 16.84 1.48 -16.17
C ALA A 61 17.46 1.87 -17.53
N TYR A 62 17.48 3.17 -17.89
CA TYR A 62 18.15 3.72 -19.08
C TYR A 62 17.87 2.97 -20.38
N GLY A 63 16.65 2.50 -20.59
CA GLY A 63 16.24 1.78 -21.79
C GLY A 63 16.67 0.30 -21.84
N GLU A 64 17.26 -0.23 -20.77
CA GLU A 64 17.50 -1.68 -20.65
C GLU A 64 16.20 -2.44 -20.39
N MET A 65 15.26 -1.80 -19.68
CA MET A 65 13.94 -2.33 -19.33
C MET A 65 12.91 -1.20 -19.26
N GLU A 66 11.69 -1.53 -19.61
CA GLU A 66 10.52 -0.65 -19.51
C GLU A 66 9.37 -1.44 -18.88
N ILE A 67 8.76 -0.88 -17.85
CA ILE A 67 7.56 -1.41 -17.22
C ILE A 67 6.39 -0.54 -17.66
N GLU A 68 5.37 -1.15 -18.25
CA GLU A 68 4.10 -0.56 -18.57
C GLU A 68 3.12 -0.83 -17.44
N LEU A 69 2.62 0.25 -16.82
CA LEU A 69 1.67 0.16 -15.71
C LEU A 69 0.24 0.09 -16.22
N TYR A 70 -0.49 -0.88 -15.70
CA TYR A 70 -1.93 -1.06 -15.87
C TYR A 70 -2.62 -0.93 -14.51
N TYR A 71 -3.74 -0.23 -14.49
CA TYR A 71 -4.55 -0.07 -13.28
C TYR A 71 -5.55 -1.22 -13.11
N ALA A 72 -6.33 -1.18 -12.02
CA ALA A 72 -7.32 -2.21 -11.73
C ALA A 72 -8.17 -2.55 -12.96
N ASP A 73 -8.38 -3.82 -13.17
CA ASP A 73 -9.28 -4.41 -14.17
C ASP A 73 -8.94 -4.10 -15.64
N GLN A 74 -7.78 -3.49 -15.94
CA GLN A 74 -7.42 -3.11 -17.32
C GLN A 74 -6.92 -4.27 -18.19
N LEU A 75 -6.18 -5.23 -17.63
CA LEU A 75 -5.74 -6.42 -18.37
C LEU A 75 -6.56 -7.65 -17.97
N VAL A 76 -6.73 -7.84 -16.68
CA VAL A 76 -7.52 -8.93 -16.09
C VAL A 76 -8.28 -8.39 -14.87
N PRO A 77 -9.39 -9.03 -14.46
CA PRO A 77 -10.05 -8.71 -13.19
C PRO A 77 -9.09 -8.79 -12.02
N THR A 78 -9.24 -7.92 -11.04
CA THR A 78 -8.32 -7.79 -9.91
C THR A 78 -8.17 -9.08 -9.10
N ASP A 79 -9.22 -9.85 -8.93
CA ASP A 79 -9.21 -11.16 -8.24
C ASP A 79 -8.57 -12.30 -9.08
N GLU A 80 -8.28 -12.06 -10.35
CA GLU A 80 -7.57 -12.98 -11.25
C GLU A 80 -6.07 -12.63 -11.41
N LEU A 81 -5.59 -11.56 -10.78
CA LEU A 81 -4.20 -11.09 -10.92
C LEU A 81 -3.17 -12.17 -10.59
N PHE A 82 -3.41 -12.94 -9.53
CA PHE A 82 -2.51 -14.01 -9.12
C PHE A 82 -2.35 -15.06 -10.23
N ARG A 83 -3.46 -15.53 -10.79
CA ARG A 83 -3.45 -16.55 -11.85
C ARG A 83 -2.84 -16.02 -13.14
N ALA A 84 -3.16 -14.78 -13.52
CA ALA A 84 -2.63 -14.16 -14.72
C ALA A 84 -1.10 -13.99 -14.66
N MET A 85 -0.57 -13.59 -13.50
CA MET A 85 0.86 -13.51 -13.27
C MET A 85 1.51 -14.89 -13.28
N GLN A 86 0.96 -15.88 -12.56
CA GLN A 86 1.46 -17.24 -12.54
C GLN A 86 1.52 -17.85 -13.94
N ALA A 87 0.53 -17.59 -14.77
CA ALA A 87 0.47 -18.04 -16.17
C ALA A 87 1.40 -17.25 -17.12
N GLY A 88 2.01 -16.14 -16.68
CA GLY A 88 2.84 -15.28 -17.52
C GLY A 88 2.04 -14.37 -18.46
N THR A 89 0.73 -14.23 -18.26
CA THR A 89 -0.11 -13.28 -19.01
C THR A 89 0.28 -11.84 -18.67
N ILE A 90 0.66 -11.60 -17.42
CA ILE A 90 1.28 -10.36 -16.93
C ILE A 90 2.60 -10.70 -16.26
N ASP A 91 3.56 -9.78 -16.29
CA ASP A 91 4.92 -10.04 -15.79
C ASP A 91 5.04 -9.76 -14.29
N ALA A 92 4.30 -8.79 -13.79
CA ALA A 92 4.32 -8.40 -12.38
C ALA A 92 2.95 -7.90 -11.90
N VAL A 93 2.75 -8.00 -10.59
CA VAL A 93 1.56 -7.53 -9.88
C VAL A 93 1.98 -6.69 -8.69
N GLN A 94 1.26 -5.59 -8.47
CA GLN A 94 1.27 -4.84 -7.23
C GLN A 94 -0.13 -4.95 -6.61
N SER A 95 -0.24 -5.67 -5.49
CA SER A 95 -1.51 -5.90 -4.79
C SER A 95 -1.27 -6.38 -3.38
N ASP A 96 -2.34 -6.52 -2.59
CA ASP A 96 -2.29 -7.41 -1.43
C ASP A 96 -2.68 -8.84 -1.83
N ASP A 97 -2.27 -9.75 -0.99
CA ASP A 97 -2.39 -11.18 -1.21
C ASP A 97 -3.84 -11.64 -1.34
N ALA A 98 -4.76 -11.07 -0.53
CA ALA A 98 -6.17 -11.46 -0.54
C ALA A 98 -6.90 -10.91 -1.77
N THR A 99 -6.69 -9.64 -2.09
CA THR A 99 -7.37 -8.95 -3.20
C THR A 99 -6.99 -9.53 -4.56
N MET A 100 -5.72 -9.95 -4.74
CA MET A 100 -5.29 -10.58 -6.01
C MET A 100 -5.70 -12.05 -6.18
N GLY A 101 -6.45 -12.63 -5.24
CA GLY A 101 -6.88 -14.03 -5.29
C GLY A 101 -5.78 -15.04 -5.01
N SER A 102 -4.78 -14.72 -4.19
CA SER A 102 -3.73 -15.66 -3.81
C SER A 102 -4.28 -16.84 -3.00
N PRO A 103 -3.94 -18.09 -3.36
CA PRO A 103 -4.35 -19.29 -2.63
C PRO A 103 -3.45 -19.60 -1.43
N VAL A 104 -2.41 -18.82 -1.18
CA VAL A 104 -1.42 -19.07 -0.12
C VAL A 104 -2.06 -18.82 1.25
N ASP A 105 -1.71 -19.63 2.24
CA ASP A 105 -2.31 -19.61 3.59
C ASP A 105 -2.11 -18.30 4.37
N ILE A 106 -1.09 -17.51 4.00
CA ILE A 106 -0.85 -16.18 4.58
C ILE A 106 -1.61 -15.05 3.88
N SER A 107 -2.39 -15.33 2.84
CA SER A 107 -3.13 -14.28 2.10
C SER A 107 -4.08 -13.47 2.98
N VAL A 108 -4.56 -14.06 4.07
CA VAL A 108 -5.42 -13.40 5.06
C VAL A 108 -4.78 -12.16 5.71
N PHE A 109 -3.45 -12.06 5.71
CA PHE A 109 -2.73 -10.90 6.26
C PHE A 109 -2.60 -9.76 5.27
N GLY A 110 -2.84 -10.00 3.98
CA GLY A 110 -2.87 -8.98 2.95
C GLY A 110 -4.02 -7.99 3.14
N GLY A 111 -3.84 -6.77 2.67
CA GLY A 111 -4.81 -5.70 2.83
C GLY A 111 -4.76 -5.06 4.21
N TYR A 112 -5.92 -4.86 4.81
CA TYR A 112 -6.04 -4.24 6.14
C TYR A 112 -6.28 -5.29 7.21
N PHE A 113 -5.19 -5.86 7.75
CA PHE A 113 -5.29 -6.79 8.87
C PHE A 113 -5.53 -6.01 10.17
N PRO A 114 -6.61 -6.32 10.93
CA PRO A 114 -7.07 -5.49 12.03
C PRO A 114 -5.99 -5.25 13.08
N PHE A 115 -5.71 -3.99 13.39
CA PHE A 115 -4.80 -3.51 14.43
C PHE A 115 -3.35 -3.97 14.33
N ALA A 116 -2.92 -4.57 13.19
CA ALA A 116 -1.55 -5.04 13.01
C ALA A 116 -0.52 -3.90 12.94
N THR A 117 -0.95 -2.71 12.50
CA THR A 117 -0.08 -1.55 12.31
C THR A 117 -0.69 -0.29 12.89
N ARG A 118 0.16 0.67 13.24
CA ARG A 118 -0.22 2.05 13.58
C ARG A 118 0.09 3.03 12.45
N TYR A 119 1.14 2.72 11.67
CA TYR A 119 1.67 3.57 10.60
C TYR A 119 2.19 2.73 9.45
N SER A 120 2.25 3.31 8.26
CA SER A 120 2.78 2.63 7.06
C SER A 120 4.22 2.14 7.20
N LEU A 121 5.06 2.79 8.01
CA LEU A 121 6.44 2.32 8.28
C LEU A 121 6.51 1.06 9.15
N ASP A 122 5.43 0.70 9.85
CA ASP A 122 5.40 -0.53 10.63
C ASP A 122 5.54 -1.76 9.71
N VAL A 123 4.95 -1.70 8.52
CA VAL A 123 4.97 -2.80 7.55
C VAL A 123 6.41 -3.14 7.11
N PRO A 124 7.19 -2.24 6.48
CA PRO A 124 8.56 -2.55 6.12
C PRO A 124 9.45 -2.88 7.33
N ALA A 125 9.16 -2.32 8.51
CA ALA A 125 9.89 -2.67 9.73
C ALA A 125 9.64 -4.14 10.14
N MET A 126 8.37 -4.59 10.11
CA MET A 126 8.04 -5.99 10.42
C MET A 126 8.63 -6.96 9.40
N PHE A 127 8.59 -6.63 8.11
CA PHE A 127 9.20 -7.46 7.10
C PHE A 127 10.71 -7.58 7.29
N ARG A 128 11.45 -6.48 7.46
CA ARG A 128 12.91 -6.50 7.52
C ARG A 128 13.51 -6.97 8.84
N TYR A 129 12.86 -6.67 9.97
CA TYR A 129 13.44 -6.89 11.30
C TYR A 129 12.74 -7.97 12.12
N TYR A 130 11.49 -8.33 11.75
CA TYR A 130 10.71 -9.34 12.48
C TYR A 130 10.44 -10.59 11.63
N GLY A 131 11.11 -10.69 10.48
CA GLY A 131 11.21 -11.92 9.70
C GLY A 131 10.02 -12.22 8.78
N LEU A 132 9.10 -11.27 8.57
CA LEU A 132 7.99 -11.48 7.64
C LEU A 132 8.46 -11.66 6.20
N ASP A 133 9.56 -11.02 5.78
CA ASP A 133 10.18 -11.19 4.48
C ASP A 133 10.52 -12.66 4.18
N LYS A 134 11.05 -13.36 5.17
CA LYS A 134 11.37 -14.78 5.07
C LYS A 134 10.11 -15.65 4.96
N ILE A 135 9.09 -15.31 5.75
CA ILE A 135 7.82 -16.05 5.74
C ILE A 135 7.13 -15.89 4.37
N TRP A 136 7.08 -14.67 3.82
CA TRP A 136 6.51 -14.44 2.49
C TRP A 136 7.33 -15.10 1.38
N ALA A 137 8.67 -14.95 1.41
CA ALA A 137 9.55 -15.61 0.44
C ALA A 137 9.43 -17.14 0.48
N GLU A 138 9.32 -17.76 1.66
CA GLU A 138 9.10 -19.19 1.83
C GLU A 138 7.74 -19.61 1.27
N ALA A 139 6.67 -18.91 1.67
CA ALA A 139 5.31 -19.22 1.29
C ALA A 139 5.09 -19.16 -0.24
N TYR A 140 5.58 -18.10 -0.87
CA TYR A 140 5.49 -17.95 -2.33
C TYR A 140 6.53 -18.75 -3.10
N GLY A 141 7.63 -19.14 -2.46
CA GLY A 141 8.61 -20.07 -3.00
C GLY A 141 8.08 -21.50 -3.17
N GLU A 142 6.99 -21.84 -2.48
CA GLU A 142 6.28 -23.13 -2.65
C GLU A 142 5.29 -23.10 -3.83
N VAL A 143 5.05 -21.93 -4.42
CA VAL A 143 4.10 -21.76 -5.52
C VAL A 143 4.86 -21.71 -6.85
N ASP A 144 4.45 -22.56 -7.77
CA ASP A 144 5.07 -22.61 -9.10
C ASP A 144 4.94 -21.27 -9.82
N ASN A 145 6.06 -20.83 -10.40
CA ASN A 145 6.15 -19.67 -11.28
C ASN A 145 5.74 -18.32 -10.67
N VAL A 146 5.82 -18.19 -9.35
CA VAL A 146 5.57 -16.94 -8.62
C VAL A 146 6.78 -16.57 -7.78
N THR A 147 7.20 -15.31 -7.84
CA THR A 147 8.27 -14.74 -7.01
C THR A 147 7.73 -13.54 -6.25
N TRP A 148 7.76 -13.61 -4.92
CA TRP A 148 7.55 -12.43 -4.07
C TRP A 148 8.80 -11.54 -4.11
N LEU A 149 8.63 -10.24 -4.32
CA LEU A 149 9.74 -9.30 -4.51
C LEU A 149 10.04 -8.44 -3.30
N SER A 150 9.02 -7.79 -2.78
CA SER A 150 9.11 -6.90 -1.61
C SER A 150 7.71 -6.50 -1.14
N THR A 151 7.63 -6.03 0.10
CA THR A 151 6.38 -5.48 0.64
C THR A 151 6.09 -4.07 0.13
N SER A 152 4.83 -3.68 0.22
CA SER A 152 4.32 -2.34 -0.05
C SER A 152 3.39 -1.94 1.10
N ALA A 153 3.37 -0.67 1.46
CA ALA A 153 2.49 -0.19 2.53
C ALA A 153 1.90 1.17 2.18
N TRP A 154 0.63 1.34 2.52
CA TRP A 154 -0.12 2.56 2.26
C TRP A 154 -0.73 3.07 3.57
N ASP A 155 -1.78 3.85 3.52
CA ASP A 155 -2.36 4.56 4.65
C ASP A 155 -3.36 3.74 5.52
N PRO A 156 -3.95 4.36 6.56
CA PRO A 156 -4.90 3.70 7.44
C PRO A 156 -6.23 3.36 6.74
N CYS A 157 -6.99 2.47 7.38
CA CYS A 157 -8.34 2.10 6.97
C CYS A 157 -9.38 2.79 7.84
N HIS A 158 -10.08 3.77 7.27
CA HIS A 158 -11.24 4.41 7.88
C HIS A 158 -12.55 3.94 7.26
N LEU A 159 -13.64 4.08 7.99
CA LEU A 159 -15.01 3.86 7.50
C LEU A 159 -15.61 5.21 7.11
N PHE A 160 -15.90 5.37 5.83
CA PHE A 160 -16.64 6.51 5.29
C PHE A 160 -18.04 6.07 4.90
N THR A 161 -19.05 6.85 5.23
CA THR A 161 -20.45 6.51 4.99
C THR A 161 -21.21 7.64 4.31
N VAL A 162 -22.13 7.24 3.42
CA VAL A 162 -22.91 8.18 2.62
C VAL A 162 -23.93 8.93 3.50
N ASN A 163 -24.80 8.20 4.21
CA ASN A 163 -25.94 8.80 4.89
C ASN A 163 -26.03 8.48 6.39
N LYS A 164 -25.11 7.67 6.94
CA LYS A 164 -25.18 7.21 8.32
C LYS A 164 -23.97 7.66 9.11
N LYS A 165 -24.14 8.54 10.08
CA LYS A 165 -23.12 8.87 11.06
C LYS A 165 -22.92 7.71 12.04
N ILE A 166 -21.67 7.31 12.28
CA ILE A 166 -21.31 6.24 13.21
C ILE A 166 -20.83 6.85 14.52
N GLU A 167 -21.63 6.72 15.57
CA GLU A 167 -21.32 7.21 16.91
C GLU A 167 -21.29 6.09 17.97
N LYS A 168 -21.74 4.88 17.61
CA LYS A 168 -21.66 3.66 18.40
C LYS A 168 -21.57 2.43 17.49
N LEU A 169 -21.09 1.29 18.00
CA LEU A 169 -20.94 0.06 17.21
C LEU A 169 -22.24 -0.42 16.56
N GLU A 170 -23.36 -0.24 17.26
CA GLU A 170 -24.68 -0.63 16.73
C GLU A 170 -25.04 0.11 15.43
N ASP A 171 -24.50 1.30 15.19
CA ASP A 171 -24.73 2.08 13.97
C ASP A 171 -24.15 1.42 12.72
N MET A 172 -23.20 0.49 12.86
CA MET A 172 -22.65 -0.29 11.76
C MET A 172 -23.58 -1.36 11.23
N LYS A 173 -24.61 -1.75 12.03
CA LYS A 173 -25.46 -2.88 11.71
C LYS A 173 -26.25 -2.66 10.42
N GLY A 174 -26.09 -3.60 9.49
CA GLY A 174 -26.81 -3.63 8.22
C GLY A 174 -26.22 -2.72 7.14
N LEU A 175 -25.15 -1.96 7.42
CA LEU A 175 -24.47 -1.16 6.40
C LEU A 175 -23.74 -2.05 5.41
N ARG A 176 -24.01 -1.86 4.13
CA ARG A 176 -23.31 -2.49 3.00
C ARG A 176 -22.11 -1.65 2.65
N VAL A 177 -20.94 -2.21 2.84
CA VAL A 177 -19.71 -1.43 2.77
C VAL A 177 -18.72 -2.11 1.84
N PHE A 178 -18.23 -1.37 0.85
CA PHE A 178 -17.10 -1.81 0.04
C PHE A 178 -15.83 -1.81 0.90
N GLY A 179 -15.06 -2.87 0.85
CA GLY A 179 -13.83 -2.95 1.64
C GLY A 179 -12.99 -4.18 1.33
N VAL A 180 -11.75 -4.14 1.79
CA VAL A 180 -10.85 -5.28 1.64
C VAL A 180 -11.33 -6.49 2.46
N PRO A 181 -11.11 -7.72 1.95
CA PRO A 181 -11.73 -8.94 2.52
C PRO A 181 -11.50 -9.12 4.02
N THR A 182 -10.28 -8.92 4.51
CA THR A 182 -9.94 -9.20 5.92
C THR A 182 -10.55 -8.20 6.89
N ALA A 183 -10.47 -6.89 6.60
CA ALA A 183 -11.12 -5.87 7.43
C ALA A 183 -12.64 -6.02 7.42
N GLY A 184 -13.23 -6.29 6.25
CA GLY A 184 -14.66 -6.55 6.11
C GLY A 184 -15.12 -7.76 6.94
N ARG A 185 -14.39 -8.88 6.89
CA ARG A 185 -14.66 -10.06 7.72
C ARG A 185 -14.58 -9.75 9.22
N PHE A 186 -13.63 -8.96 9.65
CA PHE A 186 -13.52 -8.53 11.05
C PHE A 186 -14.69 -7.65 11.46
N LEU A 187 -15.06 -6.65 10.67
CA LEU A 187 -16.14 -5.72 10.97
C LEU A 187 -17.54 -6.35 10.86
N ALA A 188 -17.68 -7.45 10.13
CA ALA A 188 -18.95 -8.18 10.01
C ALA A 188 -19.49 -8.70 11.38
N GLN A 189 -18.62 -8.90 12.37
CA GLN A 189 -19.06 -9.26 13.73
C GLN A 189 -19.91 -8.16 14.41
N TYR A 190 -19.78 -6.91 13.96
CA TYR A 190 -20.60 -5.77 14.42
C TYR A 190 -21.81 -5.52 13.51
N GLY A 191 -22.08 -6.45 12.58
CA GLY A 191 -23.25 -6.40 11.70
C GLY A 191 -23.06 -5.61 10.42
N LEU A 192 -21.84 -5.13 10.12
CA LEU A 192 -21.48 -4.58 8.82
C LEU A 192 -21.54 -5.70 7.77
N ILE A 193 -22.01 -5.39 6.56
CA ILE A 193 -22.13 -6.31 5.43
C ILE A 193 -21.05 -5.94 4.41
N PRO A 194 -19.94 -6.67 4.33
CA PRO A 194 -18.92 -6.41 3.32
C PRO A 194 -19.48 -6.76 1.94
N VAL A 195 -19.29 -5.86 0.99
CA VAL A 195 -19.69 -6.02 -0.42
C VAL A 195 -18.47 -5.80 -1.30
N ILE A 196 -18.30 -6.65 -2.29
CA ILE A 196 -17.25 -6.53 -3.29
C ILE A 196 -17.90 -6.17 -4.62
N VAL A 197 -17.44 -5.06 -5.21
CA VAL A 197 -17.80 -4.63 -6.57
C VAL A 197 -16.51 -4.27 -7.31
N PRO A 198 -16.48 -4.24 -8.64
CA PRO A 198 -15.36 -3.71 -9.39
C PRO A 198 -15.01 -2.29 -8.94
N TRP A 199 -13.72 -1.94 -8.98
CA TRP A 199 -13.26 -0.63 -8.49
C TRP A 199 -14.01 0.55 -9.14
N ASP A 200 -14.19 0.50 -10.45
CA ASP A 200 -14.83 1.58 -11.20
C ASP A 200 -16.34 1.71 -10.93
N ASP A 201 -16.95 0.72 -10.29
CA ASP A 201 -18.38 0.71 -9.93
C ASP A 201 -18.66 1.25 -8.52
N VAL A 202 -17.63 1.39 -7.66
CA VAL A 202 -17.79 1.79 -6.24
C VAL A 202 -18.52 3.13 -6.11
N GLU A 203 -18.12 4.11 -6.89
CA GLU A 203 -18.74 5.45 -6.88
C GLU A 203 -20.23 5.39 -7.22
N VAL A 204 -20.56 4.72 -8.31
CA VAL A 204 -21.94 4.56 -8.78
C VAL A 204 -22.76 3.76 -7.78
N ALA A 205 -22.20 2.71 -7.20
CA ALA A 205 -22.89 1.90 -6.17
C ALA A 205 -23.22 2.70 -4.90
N MET A 206 -22.35 3.63 -4.49
CA MET A 206 -22.66 4.57 -3.41
C MET A 206 -23.73 5.59 -3.81
N GLN A 207 -23.65 6.16 -5.00
CA GLN A 207 -24.63 7.15 -5.48
C GLN A 207 -26.02 6.55 -5.67
N THR A 208 -26.11 5.30 -6.10
CA THR A 208 -27.39 4.57 -6.30
C THR A 208 -27.93 3.94 -5.02
N GLY A 209 -27.16 3.95 -3.93
CA GLY A 209 -27.55 3.33 -2.65
C GLY A 209 -27.43 1.81 -2.63
N GLU A 210 -26.64 1.22 -3.53
CA GLU A 210 -26.25 -0.18 -3.47
C GLU A 210 -25.21 -0.39 -2.33
N LEU A 211 -24.30 0.59 -2.16
CA LEU A 211 -23.38 0.69 -1.04
C LEU A 211 -23.79 1.84 -0.11
N ASP A 212 -23.64 1.62 1.20
CA ASP A 212 -23.85 2.61 2.23
C ASP A 212 -22.55 3.34 2.60
N GLY A 213 -21.40 2.84 2.11
CA GLY A 213 -20.09 3.44 2.36
C GLY A 213 -18.91 2.57 1.92
N VAL A 214 -17.73 3.01 2.31
CA VAL A 214 -16.45 2.32 2.04
C VAL A 214 -15.62 2.19 3.31
N CYS A 215 -14.96 1.04 3.50
CA CYS A 215 -13.95 0.83 4.54
C CYS A 215 -12.66 0.39 3.85
N TRP A 216 -11.91 1.36 3.35
CA TRP A 216 -10.79 1.09 2.46
C TRP A 216 -9.55 1.90 2.78
N CYS A 217 -9.64 3.21 2.95
CA CYS A 217 -8.51 4.13 2.86
C CYS A 217 -8.49 5.17 3.97
N GLY A 218 -7.45 6.02 3.95
CA GLY A 218 -7.36 7.26 4.70
C GLY A 218 -8.07 8.44 4.02
N PHE A 219 -8.00 9.60 4.68
CA PHE A 219 -8.64 10.82 4.16
C PHE A 219 -8.01 11.30 2.86
N THR A 220 -6.68 11.25 2.75
CA THR A 220 -5.98 11.66 1.53
C THR A 220 -6.53 10.96 0.30
N GLU A 221 -6.65 9.63 0.37
CA GLU A 221 -7.15 8.83 -0.72
C GLU A 221 -8.64 9.09 -0.98
N ALA A 222 -9.48 9.14 0.07
CA ALA A 222 -10.91 9.37 -0.09
C ALA A 222 -11.22 10.70 -0.80
N TYR A 223 -10.40 11.73 -0.57
CA TYR A 223 -10.53 13.02 -1.28
C TYR A 223 -10.03 12.95 -2.71
N GLU A 224 -8.94 12.23 -2.96
CA GLU A 224 -8.32 12.13 -4.28
C GLU A 224 -9.15 11.28 -5.26
N VAL A 225 -9.72 10.17 -4.79
CA VAL A 225 -10.56 9.30 -5.63
C VAL A 225 -12.02 9.77 -5.73
N GLY A 226 -12.40 10.89 -5.09
CA GLY A 226 -13.74 11.47 -5.18
C GLY A 226 -14.76 10.92 -4.18
N TRP A 227 -14.44 9.93 -3.35
CA TRP A 227 -15.40 9.37 -2.38
C TRP A 227 -15.82 10.37 -1.31
N ALA A 228 -14.96 11.34 -0.98
CA ALA A 228 -15.31 12.43 -0.07
C ALA A 228 -16.38 13.39 -0.61
N ASP A 229 -16.69 13.35 -1.91
CA ASP A 229 -17.77 14.11 -2.50
C ASP A 229 -19.15 13.43 -2.36
N ILE A 230 -19.15 12.13 -2.03
CA ILE A 230 -20.35 11.29 -1.90
C ILE A 230 -20.64 10.96 -0.44
N CYS A 231 -19.58 10.62 0.32
CA CYS A 231 -19.71 10.30 1.75
C CYS A 231 -19.86 11.58 2.58
N ASN A 232 -20.87 11.61 3.44
CA ASN A 232 -21.12 12.74 4.34
C ASN A 232 -20.44 12.58 5.71
N TYR A 233 -20.02 11.37 6.07
CA TYR A 233 -19.47 11.05 7.41
C TYR A 233 -18.20 10.23 7.31
N ALA A 234 -17.30 10.47 8.25
CA ALA A 234 -16.04 9.73 8.39
C ALA A 234 -15.81 9.31 9.84
N LEU A 235 -15.68 8.01 10.07
CA LEU A 235 -15.30 7.46 11.36
C LEU A 235 -13.77 7.58 11.53
N THR A 236 -13.33 8.32 12.54
CA THR A 236 -11.91 8.56 12.80
C THR A 236 -11.20 7.38 13.45
N ASN A 237 -11.94 6.43 14.01
CA ASN A 237 -11.38 5.18 14.53
C ASN A 237 -10.93 4.30 13.35
N SER A 238 -9.63 4.12 13.21
CA SER A 238 -9.05 3.30 12.14
C SER A 238 -8.91 1.84 12.55
N VAL A 239 -9.36 0.92 11.70
CA VAL A 239 -9.24 -0.53 11.93
C VAL A 239 -7.77 -0.96 11.93
N THR A 240 -6.93 -0.31 11.13
CA THR A 240 -5.49 -0.50 11.11
C THR A 240 -4.79 0.76 10.57
N GLY A 241 -3.53 0.92 10.94
CA GLY A 241 -2.74 2.10 10.57
C GLY A 241 -2.09 2.03 9.19
N ALA A 242 -2.13 0.86 8.53
CA ALA A 242 -1.61 0.73 7.17
C ALA A 242 -2.14 -0.52 6.47
N TRP A 243 -2.21 -0.41 5.16
CA TRP A 243 -2.45 -1.51 4.24
C TRP A 243 -1.17 -2.33 4.03
N PHE A 244 -1.34 -3.66 4.05
CA PHE A 244 -0.30 -4.63 3.72
C PHE A 244 -0.43 -5.07 2.28
N GLY A 245 0.54 -4.74 1.46
CA GLY A 245 0.63 -5.26 0.11
C GLY A 245 2.04 -5.66 -0.26
N SER A 246 2.18 -6.09 -1.49
CA SER A 246 3.43 -6.60 -2.02
C SER A 246 3.55 -6.36 -3.51
N TYR A 247 4.77 -6.54 -4.00
CA TYR A 247 5.09 -6.71 -5.40
C TYR A 247 5.45 -8.16 -5.65
N PHE A 248 4.88 -8.72 -6.70
CA PHE A 248 5.11 -10.08 -7.16
C PHE A 248 5.50 -10.08 -8.63
N ALA A 249 6.21 -11.09 -9.07
CA ALA A 249 6.52 -11.30 -10.48
C ALA A 249 6.33 -12.76 -10.89
N ASN A 250 6.05 -12.96 -12.17
CA ASN A 250 6.21 -14.24 -12.82
C ASN A 250 7.69 -14.63 -12.73
N SER A 251 7.98 -15.84 -12.23
CA SER A 251 9.37 -16.28 -11.98
C SER A 251 10.21 -16.37 -13.25
N GLU A 252 9.60 -16.76 -14.37
CA GLU A 252 10.34 -16.82 -15.65
C GLU A 252 10.71 -15.41 -16.13
N SER A 253 9.78 -14.46 -16.04
CA SER A 253 10.04 -13.05 -16.37
C SER A 253 11.11 -12.45 -15.44
N TRP A 254 11.01 -12.74 -14.12
CA TRP A 254 11.99 -12.28 -13.14
C TRP A 254 13.40 -12.81 -13.37
N ASN A 255 13.52 -14.10 -13.64
CA ASN A 255 14.80 -14.77 -13.82
C ASN A 255 15.52 -14.39 -15.12
N LYS A 256 14.82 -13.80 -16.10
CA LYS A 256 15.42 -13.22 -17.32
C LYS A 256 16.11 -11.89 -17.08
N LEU A 257 15.82 -11.22 -15.95
CA LEU A 257 16.44 -9.94 -15.61
C LEU A 257 17.88 -10.14 -15.12
N SER A 258 18.75 -9.21 -15.48
CA SER A 258 20.08 -9.14 -14.87
C SER A 258 19.97 -8.85 -13.36
N PRO A 259 20.95 -9.28 -12.53
CA PRO A 259 20.98 -8.94 -11.11
C PRO A 259 20.88 -7.44 -10.86
N LYS A 260 21.45 -6.61 -11.75
CA LYS A 260 21.35 -5.14 -11.69
C LYS A 260 19.89 -4.66 -11.80
N LEU A 261 19.13 -5.18 -12.76
CA LEU A 261 17.73 -4.78 -12.97
C LEU A 261 16.84 -5.29 -11.83
N GLN A 262 17.09 -6.50 -11.34
CA GLN A 262 16.40 -7.04 -10.18
C GLN A 262 16.60 -6.17 -8.94
N GLU A 263 17.83 -5.79 -8.64
CA GLU A 263 18.16 -4.93 -7.51
C GLU A 263 17.58 -3.53 -7.69
N LEU A 264 17.71 -2.94 -8.88
CA LEU A 264 17.14 -1.63 -9.19
C LEU A 264 15.63 -1.61 -8.97
N PHE A 265 14.91 -2.67 -9.37
CA PHE A 265 13.47 -2.75 -9.17
C PHE A 265 13.12 -2.82 -7.69
N LYS A 266 13.79 -3.66 -6.89
CA LYS A 266 13.61 -3.72 -5.44
C LYS A 266 13.91 -2.39 -4.75
N MET A 267 14.99 -1.72 -5.14
CA MET A 267 15.32 -0.38 -4.63
C MET A 267 14.23 0.64 -4.95
N SER A 268 13.62 0.58 -6.13
CA SER A 268 12.53 1.49 -6.49
C SER A 268 11.28 1.26 -5.64
N ILE A 269 10.99 0.00 -5.29
CA ILE A 269 9.89 -0.35 -4.36
C ILE A 269 10.19 0.23 -2.97
N ASP A 270 11.40 0.05 -2.46
CA ASP A 270 11.81 0.57 -1.15
C ASP A 270 11.71 2.11 -1.10
N GLN A 271 12.21 2.80 -2.12
CA GLN A 271 12.10 4.25 -2.22
C GLN A 271 10.64 4.73 -2.25
N SER A 272 9.76 3.95 -2.84
CA SER A 272 8.34 4.30 -2.95
C SER A 272 7.63 4.43 -1.60
N HIS A 273 8.09 3.72 -0.57
CA HIS A 273 7.55 3.87 0.79
C HIS A 273 7.70 5.30 1.31
N TYR A 274 8.83 5.93 1.05
CA TYR A 274 9.09 7.29 1.52
C TYR A 274 8.14 8.31 0.90
N TYR A 275 8.03 8.38 -0.42
CA TYR A 275 7.19 9.41 -1.04
C TYR A 275 5.70 9.16 -0.80
N ARG A 276 5.26 7.89 -0.75
CA ARG A 276 3.89 7.55 -0.36
C ARG A 276 3.57 8.02 1.06
N GLN A 277 4.47 7.75 1.99
CA GLN A 277 4.31 8.20 3.36
C GLN A 277 4.19 9.73 3.46
N VAL A 278 5.02 10.47 2.72
CA VAL A 278 4.95 11.94 2.68
C VAL A 278 3.61 12.40 2.11
N TRP A 279 3.14 11.77 1.04
CA TRP A 279 1.87 12.12 0.40
C TRP A 279 0.68 11.86 1.34
N TYR A 280 0.60 10.66 1.93
CA TYR A 280 -0.48 10.32 2.84
C TYR A 280 -0.46 11.15 4.11
N TRP A 281 0.66 11.25 4.78
CA TRP A 281 0.72 11.97 6.06
C TRP A 281 0.46 13.47 5.91
N GLY A 282 1.00 14.08 4.85
CA GLY A 282 0.74 15.48 4.55
C GLY A 282 -0.75 15.74 4.31
N GLY A 283 -1.37 14.93 3.45
CA GLY A 283 -2.79 15.02 3.15
C GLY A 283 -3.68 14.65 4.33
N GLU A 284 -3.38 13.54 5.03
CA GLU A 284 -4.18 13.06 6.16
C GLU A 284 -4.31 14.09 7.29
N ALA A 285 -3.20 14.73 7.66
CA ALA A 285 -3.21 15.75 8.71
C ALA A 285 -3.99 17.00 8.30
N ASP A 286 -3.79 17.49 7.07
CA ASP A 286 -4.48 18.66 6.55
C ASP A 286 -5.98 18.42 6.38
N LEU A 287 -6.36 17.32 5.75
CA LEU A 287 -7.76 17.02 5.42
C LEU A 287 -8.62 16.71 6.65
N ARG A 288 -8.03 16.14 7.72
CA ARG A 288 -8.74 15.95 9.00
C ARG A 288 -9.07 17.29 9.68
N VAL A 289 -8.22 18.29 9.53
CA VAL A 289 -8.38 19.59 10.18
C VAL A 289 -9.14 20.57 9.28
N ASN A 290 -8.77 20.63 8.01
CA ASN A 290 -9.22 21.64 7.06
C ASN A 290 -10.21 21.09 6.03
N GLY A 291 -10.27 19.78 5.81
CA GLY A 291 -11.25 19.13 4.95
C GLY A 291 -12.66 19.29 5.53
N LYS A 292 -13.61 19.76 4.72
CA LYS A 292 -14.98 20.09 5.18
C LYS A 292 -16.06 19.30 4.43
N LYS A 293 -15.66 18.32 3.61
CA LYS A 293 -16.62 17.54 2.85
C LYS A 293 -17.37 16.52 3.71
N MET A 294 -16.71 15.97 4.72
CA MET A 294 -17.26 14.95 5.60
C MET A 294 -17.29 15.43 7.07
N GLU A 295 -18.37 15.10 7.76
CA GLU A 295 -18.47 15.29 9.22
C GLU A 295 -17.74 14.13 9.92
N LEU A 296 -16.82 14.47 10.83
CA LEU A 296 -16.05 13.49 11.60
C LEU A 296 -16.88 12.92 12.75
N SER A 297 -16.75 11.63 12.98
CA SER A 297 -17.31 10.95 14.14
C SER A 297 -16.27 10.05 14.80
N SER A 298 -16.54 9.62 16.01
CA SER A 298 -15.73 8.64 16.73
C SER A 298 -16.61 7.77 17.62
N LEU A 299 -16.22 6.53 17.80
CA LEU A 299 -16.83 5.65 18.80
C LEU A 299 -16.42 6.05 20.21
N PRO A 300 -17.25 5.79 21.22
CA PRO A 300 -16.86 5.88 22.63
C PRO A 300 -15.61 5.07 22.92
N ALA A 301 -14.75 5.59 23.80
CA ALA A 301 -13.46 4.98 24.09
C ALA A 301 -13.56 3.55 24.65
N ASP A 302 -14.59 3.28 25.43
CA ASP A 302 -14.88 1.96 26.00
C ASP A 302 -15.38 0.96 24.95
N GLU A 303 -16.25 1.39 24.01
CA GLU A 303 -16.64 0.55 22.88
C GLU A 303 -15.42 0.24 21.99
N TRP A 304 -14.59 1.25 21.69
CA TRP A 304 -13.40 1.04 20.87
C TRP A 304 -12.38 0.13 21.54
N ALA A 305 -12.21 0.22 22.86
CA ALA A 305 -11.37 -0.72 23.62
C ALA A 305 -11.89 -2.16 23.52
N GLY A 306 -13.21 -2.35 23.44
CA GLY A 306 -13.82 -3.65 23.12
C GLY A 306 -13.40 -4.17 21.75
N VAL A 307 -13.44 -3.31 20.71
CA VAL A 307 -13.04 -3.67 19.34
C VAL A 307 -11.57 -4.10 19.27
N VAL A 308 -10.69 -3.39 19.98
CA VAL A 308 -9.25 -3.77 20.07
C VAL A 308 -9.09 -5.15 20.70
N LYS A 309 -9.84 -5.46 21.75
CA LYS A 309 -9.82 -6.77 22.40
C LYS A 309 -10.38 -7.89 21.52
N ASP A 310 -11.42 -7.59 20.73
CA ASP A 310 -11.97 -8.56 19.78
C ASP A 310 -10.96 -8.85 18.65
N ALA A 311 -10.10 -7.87 18.30
CA ALA A 311 -9.05 -8.09 17.34
C ALA A 311 -7.96 -9.05 17.85
N GLU A 312 -7.65 -9.07 19.15
CA GLU A 312 -6.72 -10.05 19.74
C GLU A 312 -7.27 -11.49 19.55
N LYS A 313 -8.55 -11.69 19.77
CA LYS A 313 -9.20 -12.98 19.51
C LYS A 313 -9.17 -13.34 18.02
N PHE A 314 -9.46 -12.38 17.14
CA PHE A 314 -9.37 -12.58 15.70
C PHE A 314 -7.95 -13.01 15.27
N TRP A 315 -6.92 -12.43 15.88
CA TRP A 315 -5.53 -12.81 15.65
C TRP A 315 -5.25 -14.26 16.07
N ASP A 316 -5.77 -14.68 17.25
CA ASP A 316 -5.61 -16.04 17.74
C ASP A 316 -6.32 -17.05 16.84
N ASP A 317 -7.51 -16.73 16.35
CA ASP A 317 -8.25 -17.57 15.40
C ASP A 317 -7.50 -17.71 14.06
N VAL A 318 -6.91 -16.63 13.55
CA VAL A 318 -6.07 -16.66 12.34
C VAL A 318 -4.79 -17.44 12.60
N ALA A 319 -4.12 -17.24 13.73
CA ALA A 319 -2.90 -17.96 14.10
C ALA A 319 -3.12 -19.49 14.13
N ALA A 320 -4.28 -19.92 14.54
CA ALA A 320 -4.64 -21.35 14.60
C ALA A 320 -4.91 -21.99 13.22
N SER A 321 -5.04 -21.18 12.16
CA SER A 321 -5.39 -21.68 10.82
C SER A 321 -4.24 -22.43 10.13
N SER A 322 -2.98 -22.04 10.37
CA SER A 322 -1.80 -22.76 9.89
C SER A 322 -0.55 -22.47 10.76
N PRO A 323 0.48 -23.34 10.74
CA PRO A 323 1.73 -23.05 11.44
C PRO A 323 2.41 -21.77 10.95
N ARG A 324 2.28 -21.43 9.67
CA ARG A 324 2.84 -20.20 9.07
C ARG A 324 2.07 -18.97 9.54
N SER A 325 0.74 -19.03 9.57
CA SER A 325 -0.11 -17.97 10.14
C SER A 325 0.22 -17.72 11.61
N GLY A 326 0.50 -18.77 12.39
CA GLY A 326 0.97 -18.65 13.78
C GLY A 326 2.25 -17.84 13.90
N LYS A 327 3.26 -18.07 13.05
CA LYS A 327 4.51 -17.31 13.02
C LYS A 327 4.29 -15.84 12.65
N VAL A 328 3.39 -15.54 11.71
CA VAL A 328 3.05 -14.15 11.35
C VAL A 328 2.43 -13.42 12.52
N VAL A 329 1.44 -14.03 13.19
CA VAL A 329 0.79 -13.42 14.36
C VAL A 329 1.77 -13.25 15.53
N GLU A 330 2.69 -14.20 15.73
CA GLU A 330 3.77 -14.06 16.72
C GLU A 330 4.64 -12.84 16.42
N ALA A 331 5.04 -12.63 15.17
CA ALA A 331 5.80 -11.44 14.77
C ALA A 331 5.00 -10.14 15.01
N PHE A 332 3.69 -10.12 14.74
CA PHE A 332 2.83 -8.97 15.03
C PHE A 332 2.76 -8.67 16.53
N LYS A 333 2.54 -9.70 17.37
CA LYS A 333 2.49 -9.55 18.83
C LYS A 333 3.82 -9.05 19.39
N LEU A 334 4.93 -9.58 18.89
CA LEU A 334 6.27 -9.14 19.27
C LEU A 334 6.49 -7.67 18.88
N TYR A 335 6.14 -7.29 17.64
CA TYR A 335 6.25 -5.91 17.18
C TYR A 335 5.38 -4.96 18.01
N ALA A 336 4.14 -5.33 18.27
CA ALA A 336 3.22 -4.55 19.11
C ALA A 336 3.79 -4.30 20.52
N SER A 337 4.40 -5.31 21.16
CA SER A 337 5.04 -5.17 22.47
C SER A 337 6.20 -4.17 22.46
N PHE A 338 7.00 -4.13 21.39
CA PHE A 338 8.07 -3.14 21.25
C PHE A 338 7.55 -1.74 20.97
N LEU A 339 6.45 -1.60 20.25
CA LEU A 339 5.81 -0.30 20.06
C LEU A 339 5.30 0.28 21.37
N GLU A 340 4.74 -0.55 22.26
CA GLU A 340 4.32 -0.11 23.60
C GLU A 340 5.52 0.33 24.44
N GLU A 341 6.61 -0.42 24.43
CA GLU A 341 7.83 -0.08 25.15
C GLU A 341 8.47 1.20 24.60
N ARG A 342 8.54 1.34 23.27
CA ARG A 342 8.95 2.57 22.62
C ARG A 342 8.07 3.74 23.03
N HIS A 343 6.76 3.55 23.11
CA HIS A 343 5.82 4.58 23.52
C HIS A 343 6.05 4.98 24.98
N ARG A 344 6.28 4.03 25.88
CA ARG A 344 6.69 4.29 27.27
C ARG A 344 8.01 5.04 27.35
N ALA A 345 9.02 4.66 26.57
CA ALA A 345 10.31 5.34 26.52
C ALA A 345 10.20 6.78 26.01
N TYR A 346 9.32 7.05 25.04
CA TYR A 346 9.04 8.41 24.57
C TYR A 346 8.13 9.22 25.51
N HIS A 347 7.34 8.58 26.36
CA HIS A 347 6.60 9.27 27.42
C HIS A 347 7.48 9.79 28.57
N TYR A 348 8.75 9.38 28.63
CA TYR A 348 9.76 10.11 29.40
C TYR A 348 9.96 11.55 28.90
N GLN A 349 9.39 11.91 27.78
CA GLN A 349 9.28 13.28 27.28
C GLN A 349 8.27 14.17 28.05
N LYS A 350 7.94 13.84 29.29
CA LYS A 350 7.45 14.82 30.27
C LYS A 350 8.39 16.06 30.40
N TYR A 351 9.57 15.94 29.81
CA TYR A 351 10.60 16.99 29.73
C TYR A 351 10.58 17.80 28.43
N LEU A 352 9.77 17.46 27.43
CA LEU A 352 9.62 18.29 26.22
C LEU A 352 8.66 19.50 26.41
N LYS A 353 8.22 19.80 27.63
CA LYS A 353 7.62 21.09 27.96
C LYS A 353 8.56 22.28 27.74
N PHE A 354 9.79 22.07 27.33
CA PHE A 354 10.80 23.12 27.10
C PHE A 354 11.01 23.48 25.62
N TYR A 355 10.29 22.86 24.68
CA TYR A 355 10.49 23.09 23.24
C TYR A 355 9.20 23.41 22.45
N LEU A 356 8.09 23.73 23.12
CA LEU A 356 6.89 24.31 22.52
C LEU A 356 6.62 25.69 23.10
#